data_29349f2c26a4abfda40b059b00860aff
#
_entry.id   29349f2c26a4abfda40b059b00860aff
#
_cell.length_a   1.000
_cell.length_b   1.000
_cell.length_c   1.000
_cell.angle_alpha   90.00
_cell.angle_beta   90.00
_cell.angle_gamma   90.00
#
_symmetry.space_group_name_H-M   'P 1'
#
loop_
_entity.id
_entity.type
_entity.pdbx_description
1 polymer ?
#
loop_
_entity_poly.entity_id
_entity_poly.type
_entity_poly.pdbx_seq_one_letter_code
_entity_poly.pdbx_strand_id
1 'polypeptide(L)'
;MSVLSKNYTLNNGVEIPKLGLGTWFIDDADAADAVRAAVATGYRHIDTAQAYGNERGVGEGVRTCGVPREQLFVVSKVAAEHKTYESAAKSIDETLEKMGLDYLVMMIIHSPQPWGEVNQSENRYVEGLSLIHISEPHETDSYLV
;
A
#
# COMPACT_ATOMS: atom_id res chain seq x y z
N MET A 1 14.55 23.49 -5.77
CA MET A 1 14.34 22.22 -5.03
C MET A 1 13.51 21.29 -5.91
N SER A 2 13.94 20.05 -6.07
CA SER A 2 13.22 19.02 -6.84
C SER A 2 11.88 18.68 -6.14
N VAL A 3 10.84 18.33 -6.91
CA VAL A 3 9.58 17.80 -6.39
C VAL A 3 9.78 16.51 -5.59
N LEU A 4 10.82 15.73 -5.92
CA LEU A 4 11.21 14.49 -5.25
C LEU A 4 11.63 14.68 -3.77
N SER A 5 12.01 15.91 -3.39
CA SER A 5 12.39 16.24 -2.01
C SER A 5 11.28 16.95 -1.23
N LYS A 6 10.06 17.03 -1.77
CA LYS A 6 8.92 17.68 -1.11
C LYS A 6 8.00 16.65 -0.50
N ASN A 7 7.53 16.92 0.72
CA ASN A 7 6.60 16.06 1.46
C ASN A 7 5.28 16.79 1.74
N TYR A 8 4.26 16.02 2.08
CA TYR A 8 3.10 16.45 2.87
C TYR A 8 3.28 15.92 4.29
N THR A 9 2.85 16.69 5.27
CA THR A 9 2.74 16.21 6.66
C THR A 9 1.32 15.72 6.89
N LEU A 10 1.17 14.47 7.27
CA LEU A 10 -0.12 13.88 7.62
C LEU A 10 -0.57 14.36 9.00
N ASN A 11 -1.85 14.15 9.35
CA ASN A 11 -2.43 14.60 10.63
C ASN A 11 -1.73 14.03 11.87
N ASN A 12 -1.08 12.87 11.74
CA ASN A 12 -0.30 12.22 12.80
C ASN A 12 1.19 12.63 12.80
N GLY A 13 1.58 13.60 11.95
CA GLY A 13 2.97 14.08 11.84
C GLY A 13 3.88 13.27 10.92
N VAL A 14 3.38 12.20 10.32
CA VAL A 14 4.17 11.41 9.36
C VAL A 14 4.36 12.19 8.06
N GLU A 15 5.58 12.20 7.55
CA GLU A 15 5.95 12.84 6.28
C GLU A 15 5.78 11.86 5.12
N ILE A 16 4.90 12.20 4.16
CA ILE A 16 4.70 11.43 2.93
C ILE A 16 5.31 12.17 1.73
N PRO A 17 6.24 11.58 0.96
CA PRO A 17 6.76 12.20 -0.25
C PRO A 17 5.64 12.47 -1.26
N LYS A 18 5.64 13.68 -1.85
CA LYS A 18 4.59 14.12 -2.79
C LYS A 18 4.55 13.33 -4.08
N LEU A 19 5.65 12.71 -4.46
CA LEU A 19 5.76 11.90 -5.66
C LEU A 19 6.19 10.48 -5.28
N GLY A 20 5.43 9.50 -5.76
CA GLY A 20 5.68 8.07 -5.53
C GLY A 20 5.69 7.28 -6.82
N LEU A 21 6.34 6.11 -6.78
CA LEU A 21 6.23 5.08 -7.80
C LEU A 21 4.99 4.25 -7.51
N GLY A 22 4.00 4.22 -8.42
CA GLY A 22 2.93 3.23 -8.43
C GLY A 22 3.36 1.98 -9.19
N THR A 23 3.06 0.80 -8.67
CA THR A 23 3.52 -0.47 -9.23
C THR A 23 2.42 -1.27 -9.94
N TRP A 24 1.23 -0.70 -10.12
CA TRP A 24 0.17 -1.36 -10.85
C TRP A 24 0.58 -1.63 -12.30
N PHE A 25 0.25 -2.81 -12.82
CA PHE A 25 0.68 -3.33 -14.13
C PHE A 25 2.20 -3.54 -14.30
N ILE A 26 2.99 -3.54 -13.23
CA ILE A 26 4.36 -4.03 -13.26
C ILE A 26 4.34 -5.49 -12.83
N ASP A 27 4.86 -6.37 -13.66
CA ASP A 27 4.95 -7.80 -13.33
C ASP A 27 5.88 -8.03 -12.13
N ASP A 28 5.57 -9.04 -11.31
CA ASP A 28 6.35 -9.34 -10.11
C ASP A 28 7.85 -9.57 -10.41
N ALA A 29 8.15 -10.16 -11.57
CA ALA A 29 9.53 -10.38 -12.01
C ALA A 29 10.30 -9.08 -12.29
N ASP A 30 9.62 -8.02 -12.70
CA ASP A 30 10.21 -6.74 -13.09
C ASP A 30 10.11 -5.69 -11.96
N ALA A 31 9.28 -5.94 -10.95
CA ALA A 31 8.98 -4.97 -9.91
C ALA A 31 10.22 -4.55 -9.10
N ALA A 32 11.14 -5.49 -8.84
CA ALA A 32 12.37 -5.18 -8.13
C ALA A 32 13.28 -4.20 -8.89
N ASP A 33 13.42 -4.39 -10.20
CA ASP A 33 14.21 -3.49 -11.04
C ASP A 33 13.54 -2.12 -11.17
N ALA A 34 12.22 -2.08 -11.31
CA ALA A 34 11.47 -0.82 -11.34
C ALA A 34 11.65 0.00 -10.06
N VAL A 35 11.58 -0.65 -8.88
CA VAL A 35 11.81 0.00 -7.59
C VAL A 35 13.25 0.51 -7.48
N ARG A 36 14.26 -0.32 -7.82
CA ARG A 36 15.66 0.10 -7.81
C ARG A 36 15.92 1.30 -8.71
N ALA A 37 15.37 1.29 -9.91
CA ALA A 37 15.49 2.40 -10.86
C ALA A 37 14.83 3.68 -10.33
N ALA A 38 13.62 3.58 -9.78
CA ALA A 38 12.93 4.73 -9.19
C ALA A 38 13.72 5.32 -8.01
N VAL A 39 14.21 4.48 -7.09
CA VAL A 39 15.00 4.94 -5.95
C VAL A 39 16.31 5.59 -6.38
N ALA A 40 16.98 5.05 -7.40
CA ALA A 40 18.20 5.64 -7.98
C ALA A 40 17.97 7.02 -8.58
N THR A 41 16.76 7.29 -9.11
CA THR A 41 16.38 8.62 -9.62
C THR A 41 15.86 9.58 -8.54
N GLY A 42 15.78 9.12 -7.28
CA GLY A 42 15.44 9.96 -6.14
C GLY A 42 14.03 9.74 -5.55
N TYR A 43 13.24 8.79 -6.05
CA TYR A 43 11.98 8.43 -5.42
C TYR A 43 12.23 7.86 -4.03
N ARG A 44 11.31 8.17 -3.09
CA ARG A 44 11.33 7.65 -1.72
C ARG A 44 9.97 7.10 -1.29
N HIS A 45 8.97 7.18 -2.15
CA HIS A 45 7.63 6.65 -1.92
C HIS A 45 7.34 5.57 -2.95
N ILE A 46 7.00 4.37 -2.49
CA ILE A 46 6.66 3.20 -3.29
C ILE A 46 5.25 2.75 -2.91
N ASP A 47 4.35 2.71 -3.88
CA ASP A 47 2.96 2.31 -3.73
C ASP A 47 2.69 0.99 -4.45
N THR A 48 2.27 -0.01 -3.71
CA THR A 48 1.82 -1.31 -4.20
C THR A 48 0.47 -1.70 -3.61
N ALA A 49 0.00 -2.92 -3.86
CA ALA A 49 -1.23 -3.48 -3.29
C ALA A 49 -1.21 -5.01 -3.35
N GLN A 50 -1.93 -5.65 -2.42
CA GLN A 50 -2.16 -7.10 -2.44
C GLN A 50 -2.74 -7.57 -3.78
N ALA A 51 -3.68 -6.79 -4.34
CA ALA A 51 -4.35 -7.11 -5.60
C ALA A 51 -3.44 -7.01 -6.85
N TYR A 52 -2.26 -6.41 -6.75
CA TYR A 52 -1.35 -6.27 -7.91
C TYR A 52 -0.55 -7.53 -8.17
N GLY A 53 -0.42 -8.44 -7.19
CA GLY A 53 0.29 -9.69 -7.33
C GLY A 53 1.83 -9.55 -7.41
N ASN A 54 2.37 -8.37 -7.11
CA ASN A 54 3.79 -8.05 -7.26
C ASN A 54 4.50 -7.63 -5.97
N GLU A 55 3.85 -7.83 -4.81
CA GLU A 55 4.42 -7.45 -3.52
C GLU A 55 5.79 -8.10 -3.24
N ARG A 56 6.01 -9.35 -3.69
CA ARG A 56 7.30 -10.03 -3.53
C ARG A 56 8.42 -9.28 -4.23
N GLY A 57 8.23 -8.95 -5.51
CA GLY A 57 9.21 -8.22 -6.31
C GLY A 57 9.42 -6.80 -5.80
N VAL A 58 8.34 -6.10 -5.40
CA VAL A 58 8.45 -4.77 -4.78
C VAL A 58 9.27 -4.84 -3.49
N GLY A 59 9.00 -5.81 -2.62
CA GLY A 59 9.76 -6.02 -1.38
C GLY A 59 11.24 -6.30 -1.62
N GLU A 60 11.56 -7.13 -2.63
CA GLU A 60 12.94 -7.35 -3.06
C GLU A 60 13.61 -6.04 -3.49
N GLY A 61 12.94 -5.25 -4.32
CA GLY A 61 13.44 -3.95 -4.75
C GLY A 61 13.71 -3.01 -3.59
N VAL A 62 12.78 -2.92 -2.62
CA VAL A 62 12.95 -2.11 -1.40
C VAL A 62 14.17 -2.55 -0.59
N ARG A 63 14.38 -3.85 -0.38
CA ARG A 63 15.52 -4.38 0.39
C ARG A 63 16.87 -4.23 -0.31
N THR A 64 16.86 -4.12 -1.64
CA THR A 64 18.09 -4.14 -2.47
C THR A 64 18.40 -2.83 -3.19
N CYS A 65 17.60 -1.77 -2.99
CA CYS A 65 17.78 -0.49 -3.68
C CYS A 65 18.97 0.37 -3.19
N GLY A 66 19.67 -0.07 -2.14
CA GLY A 66 20.84 0.65 -1.61
C GLY A 66 20.52 1.86 -0.73
N VAL A 67 19.24 2.10 -0.42
CA VAL A 67 18.80 3.15 0.51
C VAL A 67 18.31 2.51 1.80
N PRO A 68 18.65 3.06 2.99
CA PRO A 68 18.13 2.57 4.27
C PRO A 68 16.60 2.51 4.29
N ARG A 69 16.03 1.45 4.87
CA ARG A 69 14.57 1.18 4.87
C ARG A 69 13.77 2.35 5.45
N GLU A 70 14.27 2.98 6.49
CA GLU A 70 13.65 4.12 7.18
C GLU A 70 13.54 5.40 6.33
N GLN A 71 14.27 5.46 5.21
CA GLN A 71 14.18 6.56 4.25
C GLN A 71 13.14 6.30 3.15
N LEU A 72 12.50 5.14 3.16
CA LEU A 72 11.51 4.76 2.16
C LEU A 72 10.11 4.74 2.77
N PHE A 73 9.19 5.44 2.15
CA PHE A 73 7.76 5.40 2.43
C PHE A 73 7.14 4.30 1.56
N VAL A 74 6.86 3.15 2.16
CA VAL A 74 6.30 1.98 1.47
C VAL A 74 4.85 1.81 1.88
N VAL A 75 3.96 1.76 0.88
CA VAL A 75 2.51 1.61 1.04
C VAL A 75 2.05 0.34 0.35
N SER A 76 1.17 -0.41 0.99
CA SER A 76 0.35 -1.43 0.35
C SER A 76 -1.13 -1.23 0.67
N LYS A 77 -2.00 -2.09 0.14
CA LYS A 77 -3.44 -1.95 0.26
C LYS A 77 -4.08 -3.30 0.54
N VAL A 78 -4.95 -3.33 1.56
CA VAL A 78 -5.76 -4.51 1.88
C VAL A 78 -6.76 -4.76 0.76
N ALA A 79 -6.77 -5.97 0.23
CA ALA A 79 -7.71 -6.36 -0.82
C ALA A 79 -9.16 -6.35 -0.29
N ALA A 80 -10.09 -5.95 -1.14
CA ALA A 80 -11.49 -5.78 -0.79
C ALA A 80 -12.21 -7.09 -0.41
N GLU A 81 -11.59 -8.22 -0.69
CA GLU A 81 -12.06 -9.56 -0.32
C GLU A 81 -11.96 -9.83 1.19
N HIS A 82 -11.08 -9.12 1.90
CA HIS A 82 -10.90 -9.25 3.34
C HIS A 82 -11.96 -8.42 4.09
N LYS A 83 -13.07 -9.05 4.45
CA LYS A 83 -14.26 -8.40 5.02
C LYS A 83 -14.33 -8.43 6.56
N THR A 84 -13.44 -9.15 7.21
CA THR A 84 -13.38 -9.23 8.67
C THR A 84 -12.03 -8.74 9.19
N TYR A 85 -12.00 -8.31 10.44
CA TYR A 85 -10.77 -7.90 11.11
C TYR A 85 -9.70 -8.99 11.03
N GLU A 86 -10.05 -10.23 11.35
CA GLU A 86 -9.12 -11.36 11.37
C GLU A 86 -8.54 -11.64 9.98
N SER A 87 -9.40 -11.58 8.94
CA SER A 87 -8.97 -11.76 7.56
C SER A 87 -8.04 -10.63 7.12
N ALA A 88 -8.36 -9.39 7.44
CA ALA A 88 -7.55 -8.24 7.11
C ALA A 88 -6.20 -8.28 7.85
N ALA A 89 -6.20 -8.52 9.17
CA ALA A 89 -4.98 -8.63 9.96
C ALA A 89 -4.05 -9.73 9.41
N LYS A 90 -4.58 -10.92 9.16
CA LYS A 90 -3.82 -12.01 8.56
C LYS A 90 -3.23 -11.62 7.19
N SER A 91 -3.99 -10.94 6.35
CA SER A 91 -3.52 -10.51 5.04
C SER A 91 -2.38 -9.49 5.12
N ILE A 92 -2.35 -8.66 6.16
CA ILE A 92 -1.25 -7.71 6.42
C ILE A 92 0.03 -8.46 6.80
N ASP A 93 -0.08 -9.47 7.68
CA ASP A 93 1.07 -10.31 8.02
C ASP A 93 1.62 -11.04 6.78
N GLU A 94 0.74 -11.57 5.93
CA GLU A 94 1.13 -12.20 4.66
C GLU A 94 1.79 -11.20 3.69
N THR A 95 1.37 -9.95 3.66
CA THR A 95 2.01 -8.88 2.89
C THR A 95 3.44 -8.64 3.37
N LEU A 96 3.64 -8.49 4.68
CA LEU A 96 4.98 -8.32 5.27
C LEU A 96 5.89 -9.51 4.97
N GLU A 97 5.37 -10.73 5.09
CA GLU A 97 6.11 -11.95 4.74
C GLU A 97 6.50 -11.99 3.27
N LYS A 98 5.56 -11.74 2.33
CA LYS A 98 5.82 -11.69 0.89
C LYS A 98 6.87 -10.66 0.52
N MET A 99 6.79 -9.48 1.12
CA MET A 99 7.74 -8.40 0.86
C MET A 99 9.08 -8.61 1.58
N GLY A 100 9.13 -9.45 2.61
CA GLY A 100 10.29 -9.64 3.49
C GLY A 100 10.64 -8.36 4.24
N LEU A 101 9.62 -7.63 4.72
CA LEU A 101 9.75 -6.37 5.44
C LEU A 101 9.20 -6.50 6.85
N ASP A 102 9.82 -5.81 7.81
CA ASP A 102 9.36 -5.80 9.20
C ASP A 102 8.18 -4.84 9.42
N TYR A 103 8.01 -3.84 8.54
CA TYR A 103 6.93 -2.87 8.62
C TYR A 103 6.61 -2.23 7.26
N LEU A 104 5.37 -1.73 7.14
CA LEU A 104 4.95 -0.74 6.16
C LEU A 104 4.74 0.60 6.85
N VAL A 105 4.88 1.71 6.12
CA VAL A 105 4.60 3.04 6.68
C VAL A 105 3.11 3.36 6.61
N MET A 106 2.42 2.79 5.60
CA MET A 106 0.99 2.96 5.43
C MET A 106 0.36 1.70 4.85
N MET A 107 -0.84 1.37 5.33
CA MET A 107 -1.70 0.35 4.75
C MET A 107 -3.09 0.96 4.57
N ILE A 108 -3.66 0.87 3.37
CA ILE A 108 -4.98 1.45 3.08
C ILE A 108 -5.97 0.38 2.60
N ILE A 109 -7.25 0.63 2.75
CA ILE A 109 -8.30 -0.21 2.18
C ILE A 109 -8.38 0.12 0.68
N HIS A 110 -8.15 -0.88 -0.17
CA HIS A 110 -8.01 -0.67 -1.61
C HIS A 110 -9.32 -0.26 -2.28
N SER A 111 -10.41 -0.92 -1.89
CA SER A 111 -11.75 -0.70 -2.43
C SER A 111 -12.79 -1.19 -1.43
N PRO A 112 -13.98 -0.58 -1.36
CA PRO A 112 -15.06 -1.06 -0.49
C PRO A 112 -15.65 -2.38 -0.97
N GLN A 113 -15.47 -2.75 -2.23
CA GLN A 113 -16.01 -3.97 -2.84
C GLN A 113 -14.95 -4.67 -3.69
N PRO A 114 -14.99 -6.03 -3.79
CA PRO A 114 -14.19 -6.78 -4.75
C PRO A 114 -14.38 -6.26 -6.19
N TRP A 115 -13.30 -6.22 -6.94
CA TRP A 115 -13.30 -5.69 -8.32
C TRP A 115 -14.31 -6.40 -9.24
N GLY A 116 -14.51 -7.71 -9.07
CA GLY A 116 -15.49 -8.47 -9.83
C GLY A 116 -16.94 -8.03 -9.59
N GLU A 117 -17.26 -7.59 -8.37
CA GLU A 117 -18.60 -7.10 -8.00
C GLU A 117 -18.84 -5.66 -8.44
N VAL A 118 -17.80 -4.80 -8.34
CA VAL A 118 -17.89 -3.39 -8.76
C VAL A 118 -18.23 -3.25 -10.24
N ASN A 119 -17.70 -4.14 -11.07
CA ASN A 119 -17.92 -4.10 -12.52
C ASN A 119 -19.22 -4.76 -12.97
N GLN A 120 -19.92 -5.52 -12.11
CA GLN A 120 -21.12 -6.29 -12.46
C GLN A 120 -22.41 -5.71 -11.86
N SER A 121 -22.34 -4.82 -10.87
CA SER A 121 -23.51 -4.28 -10.24
C SER A 121 -23.92 -2.93 -10.83
N GLU A 122 -25.16 -2.81 -11.31
CA GLU A 122 -25.81 -1.52 -11.59
C GLU A 122 -25.95 -0.68 -10.31
N ASN A 123 -25.90 -1.29 -9.14
CA ASN A 123 -25.88 -0.67 -7.82
C ASN A 123 -24.45 -0.68 -7.25
N ARG A 124 -23.78 0.47 -7.31
CA ARG A 124 -22.44 0.70 -6.76
C ARG A 124 -22.38 0.70 -5.21
N TYR A 125 -23.50 0.42 -4.55
CA TYR A 125 -23.61 0.42 -3.10
C TYR A 125 -24.20 -0.93 -2.67
N VAL A 126 -23.40 -1.79 -2.05
CA VAL A 126 -23.93 -2.92 -1.27
C VAL A 126 -24.45 -2.37 0.04
N GLU A 127 -25.71 -2.68 0.35
CA GLU A 127 -26.33 -2.33 1.62
C GLU A 127 -25.45 -2.82 2.78
N GLY A 128 -25.02 -1.91 3.65
CA GLY A 128 -24.14 -2.21 4.79
C GLY A 128 -22.64 -1.92 4.61
N LEU A 129 -22.17 -1.57 3.42
CA LEU A 129 -20.79 -1.11 3.20
C LEU A 129 -20.75 0.41 3.05
N SER A 130 -20.92 1.13 4.13
CA SER A 130 -20.59 2.54 4.18
C SER A 130 -19.12 2.70 4.58
N LEU A 131 -18.32 3.37 3.73
CA LEU A 131 -16.95 3.75 4.09
C LEU A 131 -16.89 4.60 5.36
N ILE A 132 -17.99 5.29 5.70
CA ILE A 132 -18.14 6.06 6.93
C ILE A 132 -18.14 5.15 8.17
N HIS A 133 -18.63 3.92 8.05
CA HIS A 133 -18.65 2.96 9.16
C HIS A 133 -17.36 2.14 9.30
N ILE A 134 -16.49 2.14 8.28
CA ILE A 134 -15.16 1.50 8.33
C ILE A 134 -14.14 2.42 9.01
N SER A 135 -14.42 3.72 9.06
CA SER A 135 -13.53 4.74 9.63
C SER A 135 -14.04 5.32 10.95
N GLU A 136 -14.67 4.51 11.81
CA GLU A 136 -14.88 4.92 13.19
C GLU A 136 -13.50 5.11 13.84
N PRO A 137 -13.16 6.34 14.29
CA PRO A 137 -11.82 6.66 14.80
C PRO A 137 -11.40 5.88 16.03
N HIS A 138 -12.28 5.07 16.60
CA HIS A 138 -12.07 4.31 17.82
C HIS A 138 -11.58 2.88 17.58
N GLU A 139 -11.65 2.36 16.36
CA GLU A 139 -11.24 0.99 16.03
C GLU A 139 -9.88 0.92 15.32
N THR A 140 -9.25 2.06 15.06
CA THR A 140 -7.94 2.14 14.43
C THR A 140 -6.78 2.17 15.41
N ASP A 141 -6.92 1.49 16.54
CA ASP A 141 -5.78 1.30 17.43
C ASP A 141 -4.74 0.42 16.73
N SER A 142 -3.68 1.08 16.30
CA SER A 142 -2.33 0.59 16.00
C SER A 142 -2.00 -0.02 14.63
N TYR A 143 -2.93 -0.26 13.70
CA TYR A 143 -2.59 -0.88 12.40
C TYR A 143 -3.02 -0.12 11.14
N LEU A 144 -3.87 0.89 11.25
CA LEU A 144 -4.31 1.72 10.12
C LEU A 144 -3.99 3.19 10.40
N VAL A 145 -2.86 3.62 9.95
CA VAL A 145 -2.52 5.05 9.81
C VAL A 145 -2.23 5.33 8.35
#